data_816e673b00d2b494b4b0bf8e366fe414
#
_entry.id   816e673b00d2b494b4b0bf8e366fe414
#
_cell.length_a   1.000
_cell.length_b   1.000
_cell.length_c   1.000
_cell.angle_alpha   90.00
_cell.angle_beta   90.00
_cell.angle_gamma   90.00
#
_symmetry.space_group_name_H-M   'P 1'
#
loop_
_entity.id
_entity.type
_entity.pdbx_description
1 polymer ?
#
loop_
_entity_poly.entity_id
_entity_poly.type
_entity_poly.pdbx_seq_one_letter_code
_entity_poly.pdbx_strand_id
1 'polypeptide(L)'
;MISRTAMRRRLRRAAMGLSTLAGRPRGLFSPYRHAAGIVRPRGYPELERVFAAAEPEIARVLDAIERHGARLAAFDGPPPAPRWSQSWFPRLDGAAAHALVHERRPRRIVEVGSGHSTRILARAAAEAGGAEITCIDPAPRADIAALPVTLHRRVLCEADLPRFAALEAGDIAFLDSSHLLWPGSDVDMALNRVLPALAPGVLLHLHD
;
A
#
# COMPACT_ATOMS: atom_id res chain seq x y z
N MET A 1 -18.16 -18.64 21.38
CA MET A 1 -17.33 -17.98 22.40
C MET A 1 -16.50 -16.91 21.71
N ILE A 2 -16.63 -15.64 22.08
CA ILE A 2 -15.90 -14.52 21.43
C ILE A 2 -14.45 -14.56 21.95
N SER A 3 -13.47 -14.60 21.05
CA SER A 3 -12.06 -14.60 21.45
C SER A 3 -11.68 -13.30 22.19
N ARG A 4 -10.68 -13.36 23.11
CA ARG A 4 -10.18 -12.18 23.83
C ARG A 4 -9.72 -11.06 22.89
N THR A 5 -9.17 -11.42 21.75
CA THR A 5 -8.75 -10.47 20.70
C THR A 5 -9.95 -9.76 20.05
N ALA A 6 -11.02 -10.52 19.73
CA ALA A 6 -12.24 -9.95 19.18
C ALA A 6 -12.92 -9.00 20.17
N MET A 7 -12.94 -9.35 21.45
CA MET A 7 -13.49 -8.50 22.52
C MET A 7 -12.68 -7.18 22.64
N ARG A 8 -11.35 -7.25 22.67
CA ARG A 8 -10.48 -6.06 22.71
C ARG A 8 -10.70 -5.15 21.51
N ARG A 9 -10.86 -5.72 20.30
CA ARG A 9 -11.18 -4.93 19.10
C ARG A 9 -12.53 -4.24 19.21
N ARG A 10 -13.56 -4.90 19.75
CA ARG A 10 -14.89 -4.29 19.97
C ARG A 10 -14.83 -3.14 20.96
N LEU A 11 -14.17 -3.32 22.10
CA LEU A 11 -14.00 -2.27 23.12
C LEU A 11 -13.23 -1.06 22.58
N ARG A 12 -12.14 -1.30 21.82
CA ARG A 12 -11.40 -0.22 21.16
C ARG A 12 -12.28 0.55 20.19
N ARG A 13 -13.07 -0.13 19.35
CA ARG A 13 -14.00 0.52 18.40
C ARG A 13 -15.06 1.36 19.12
N ALA A 14 -15.62 0.84 20.19
CA ALA A 14 -16.59 1.58 21.02
C ALA A 14 -15.96 2.85 21.63
N ALA A 15 -14.76 2.73 22.21
CA ALA A 15 -14.04 3.87 22.77
C ALA A 15 -13.71 4.94 21.71
N MET A 16 -13.31 4.52 20.51
CA MET A 16 -13.06 5.44 19.40
C MET A 16 -14.35 6.13 18.92
N GLY A 17 -15.46 5.38 18.85
CA GLY A 17 -16.78 5.93 18.50
C GLY A 17 -17.25 6.97 19.51
N LEU A 18 -17.16 6.67 20.80
CA LEU A 18 -17.50 7.61 21.87
C LEU A 18 -16.63 8.87 21.85
N SER A 19 -15.32 8.72 21.59
CA SER A 19 -14.40 9.85 21.44
C SER A 19 -14.81 10.76 20.26
N THR A 20 -15.19 10.16 19.13
CA THR A 20 -15.65 10.89 17.94
C THR A 20 -16.93 11.65 18.23
N LEU A 21 -17.91 11.02 18.89
CA LEU A 21 -19.17 11.66 19.30
C LEU A 21 -18.94 12.81 20.30
N ALA A 22 -17.89 12.71 21.13
CA ALA A 22 -17.47 13.76 22.07
C ALA A 22 -16.63 14.88 21.42
N GLY A 23 -16.62 14.99 20.09
CA GLY A 23 -15.92 16.05 19.35
C GLY A 23 -14.41 15.85 19.21
N ARG A 24 -13.88 14.64 19.54
CA ARG A 24 -12.48 14.24 19.32
C ARG A 24 -12.41 13.10 18.29
N PRO A 25 -12.37 13.39 16.99
CA PRO A 25 -12.47 12.37 15.94
C PRO A 25 -11.35 11.33 16.04
N ARG A 26 -11.74 10.05 16.19
CA ARG A 26 -10.84 8.89 16.15
C ARG A 26 -11.34 7.80 15.19
N GLY A 27 -12.22 8.17 14.29
CA GLY A 27 -12.82 7.33 13.28
C GLY A 27 -13.86 8.10 12.49
N LEU A 28 -14.29 7.52 11.39
CA LEU A 28 -15.35 8.05 10.55
C LEU A 28 -16.67 7.34 10.92
N PHE A 29 -17.71 8.11 11.16
CA PHE A 29 -19.04 7.59 11.42
C PHE A 29 -20.04 8.31 10.52
N SER A 30 -20.67 7.57 9.63
CA SER A 30 -21.77 8.05 8.80
C SER A 30 -23.05 7.30 9.17
N PRO A 31 -24.04 7.98 9.80
CA PRO A 31 -25.29 7.32 10.13
C PRO A 31 -26.05 7.00 8.84
N TYR A 32 -26.43 5.73 8.70
CA TYR A 32 -27.26 5.27 7.58
C TYR A 32 -28.38 4.37 8.13
N ARG A 33 -29.62 4.86 8.05
CA ARG A 33 -30.78 4.17 8.66
C ARG A 33 -31.06 2.78 8.12
N HIS A 34 -30.55 2.46 6.92
CA HIS A 34 -30.72 1.15 6.29
C HIS A 34 -29.49 0.25 6.39
N ALA A 35 -28.51 0.62 7.24
CA ALA A 35 -27.24 -0.11 7.36
C ALA A 35 -27.40 -1.61 7.68
N ALA A 36 -28.46 -1.99 8.42
CA ALA A 36 -28.75 -3.38 8.73
C ALA A 36 -29.13 -4.24 7.49
N GLY A 37 -29.58 -3.59 6.41
CA GLY A 37 -29.95 -4.25 5.15
C GLY A 37 -28.79 -4.36 4.17
N ILE A 38 -27.61 -3.86 4.50
CA ILE A 38 -26.43 -3.96 3.62
C ILE A 38 -25.88 -5.39 3.67
N VAL A 39 -25.97 -6.08 2.53
CA VAL A 39 -25.38 -7.40 2.35
C VAL A 39 -24.05 -7.26 1.61
N ARG A 40 -23.00 -7.85 2.18
CA ARG A 40 -21.71 -7.91 1.50
C ARG A 40 -21.81 -8.86 0.31
N PRO A 41 -21.43 -8.44 -0.90
CA PRO A 41 -21.37 -9.36 -2.03
C PRO A 41 -20.34 -10.46 -1.77
N ARG A 42 -20.58 -11.64 -2.32
CA ARG A 42 -19.62 -12.76 -2.26
C ARG A 42 -18.50 -12.62 -3.29
N GLY A 43 -18.71 -11.80 -4.30
CA GLY A 43 -17.77 -11.51 -5.39
C GLY A 43 -18.41 -10.54 -6.38
N TYR A 44 -17.66 -10.21 -7.41
CA TYR A 44 -18.06 -9.31 -8.49
C TYR A 44 -17.81 -10.01 -9.83
N PRO A 45 -18.78 -10.80 -10.33
CA PRO A 45 -18.62 -11.57 -11.58
C PRO A 45 -18.23 -10.70 -12.79
N GLU A 46 -18.62 -9.42 -12.76
CA GLU A 46 -18.29 -8.45 -13.81
C GLU A 46 -16.77 -8.22 -13.92
N LEU A 47 -16.03 -8.40 -12.82
CA LEU A 47 -14.57 -8.26 -12.79
C LEU A 47 -13.82 -9.51 -13.28
N GLU A 48 -14.48 -10.66 -13.34
CA GLU A 48 -13.86 -11.93 -13.78
C GLU A 48 -13.23 -11.82 -15.18
N ARG A 49 -13.90 -11.11 -16.09
CA ARG A 49 -13.38 -10.88 -17.44
C ARG A 49 -12.13 -9.99 -17.45
N VAL A 50 -12.07 -9.04 -16.54
CA VAL A 50 -10.89 -8.15 -16.39
C VAL A 50 -9.70 -8.95 -15.88
N PHE A 51 -9.92 -9.79 -14.88
CA PHE A 51 -8.88 -10.67 -14.33
C PHE A 51 -8.42 -11.72 -15.34
N ALA A 52 -9.35 -12.36 -16.07
CA ALA A 52 -8.98 -13.29 -17.13
C ALA A 52 -8.14 -12.64 -18.25
N ALA A 53 -8.47 -11.41 -18.62
CA ALA A 53 -7.65 -10.65 -19.57
C ALA A 53 -6.27 -10.28 -19.04
N ALA A 54 -6.10 -10.22 -17.73
CA ALA A 54 -4.83 -9.91 -17.06
C ALA A 54 -3.97 -11.15 -16.78
N GLU A 55 -4.49 -12.37 -16.94
CA GLU A 55 -3.74 -13.62 -16.65
C GLU A 55 -2.33 -13.66 -17.28
N PRO A 56 -2.09 -13.25 -18.53
CA PRO A 56 -0.74 -13.25 -19.09
C PRO A 56 0.23 -12.31 -18.37
N GLU A 57 -0.26 -11.17 -17.87
CA GLU A 57 0.55 -10.24 -17.08
C GLU A 57 0.83 -10.78 -15.69
N ILE A 58 -0.17 -11.41 -15.06
CA ILE A 58 -0.01 -12.09 -13.77
C ILE A 58 1.04 -13.19 -13.90
N ALA A 59 0.98 -14.01 -14.94
CA ALA A 59 1.97 -15.05 -15.19
C ALA A 59 3.39 -14.47 -15.34
N ARG A 60 3.56 -13.36 -16.08
CA ARG A 60 4.87 -12.69 -16.20
C ARG A 60 5.41 -12.21 -14.84
N VAL A 61 4.56 -11.71 -13.96
CA VAL A 61 4.98 -11.29 -12.61
C VAL A 61 5.38 -12.51 -11.78
N LEU A 62 4.65 -13.63 -11.87
CA LEU A 62 4.99 -14.88 -11.19
C LEU A 62 6.34 -15.43 -11.68
N ASP A 63 6.56 -15.45 -13.00
CA ASP A 63 7.86 -15.86 -13.59
C ASP A 63 8.99 -14.94 -13.11
N ALA A 64 8.73 -13.63 -12.98
CA ALA A 64 9.71 -12.70 -12.43
C ALA A 64 10.04 -13.00 -10.96
N ILE A 65 9.02 -13.31 -10.15
CA ILE A 65 9.21 -13.73 -8.76
C ILE A 65 10.10 -14.98 -8.69
N GLU A 66 9.84 -15.98 -9.53
CA GLU A 66 10.66 -17.20 -9.58
C GLU A 66 12.11 -16.90 -9.96
N ARG A 67 12.35 -16.05 -10.97
CA ARG A 67 13.71 -15.62 -11.35
C ARG A 67 14.46 -14.94 -10.19
N HIS A 68 13.75 -14.26 -9.30
CA HIS A 68 14.33 -13.60 -8.13
C HIS A 68 14.31 -14.46 -6.86
N GLY A 69 13.90 -15.73 -6.93
CA GLY A 69 13.71 -16.62 -5.78
C GLY A 69 14.89 -16.68 -4.82
N ALA A 70 16.13 -16.75 -5.31
CA ALA A 70 17.32 -16.77 -4.47
C ALA A 70 17.51 -15.46 -3.67
N ARG A 71 17.19 -14.28 -4.26
CA ARG A 71 17.23 -12.98 -3.57
C ARG A 71 16.14 -12.89 -2.51
N LEU A 72 14.92 -13.32 -2.87
CA LEU A 72 13.76 -13.32 -1.98
C LEU A 72 13.98 -14.27 -0.80
N ALA A 73 14.59 -15.43 -1.00
CA ALA A 73 14.92 -16.37 0.07
C ALA A 73 15.86 -15.77 1.14
N ALA A 74 16.64 -14.75 0.78
CA ALA A 74 17.56 -14.06 1.71
C ALA A 74 16.87 -12.99 2.58
N PHE A 75 15.53 -12.79 2.46
CA PHE A 75 14.79 -11.79 3.23
C PHE A 75 14.47 -12.30 4.64
N ASP A 76 15.39 -12.20 5.56
CA ASP A 76 15.16 -12.47 6.99
C ASP A 76 16.20 -11.77 7.89
N GLY A 77 16.74 -10.65 7.41
CA GLY A 77 17.74 -9.88 8.14
C GLY A 77 17.18 -9.01 9.26
N PRO A 78 18.06 -8.50 10.14
CA PRO A 78 17.66 -7.49 11.12
C PRO A 78 17.26 -6.18 10.42
N PRO A 79 16.46 -5.32 11.10
CA PRO A 79 16.16 -3.99 10.57
C PRO A 79 17.43 -3.20 10.18
N PRO A 80 17.39 -2.46 9.04
CA PRO A 80 16.26 -2.18 8.16
C PRO A 80 16.06 -3.21 7.04
N ALA A 81 16.73 -4.36 7.06
CA ALA A 81 16.56 -5.38 6.03
C ALA A 81 15.10 -5.86 5.96
N PRO A 82 14.63 -6.23 4.74
CA PRO A 82 13.33 -6.86 4.59
C PRO A 82 13.31 -8.23 5.28
N ARG A 83 12.11 -8.65 5.73
CA ARG A 83 11.89 -9.95 6.36
C ARG A 83 10.51 -10.51 6.07
N TRP A 84 10.38 -11.82 6.00
CA TRP A 84 9.11 -12.51 5.79
C TRP A 84 8.31 -12.73 7.09
N SER A 85 8.96 -12.68 8.25
CA SER A 85 8.35 -12.83 9.57
C SER A 85 7.56 -11.60 10.01
N GLN A 86 6.61 -11.17 9.18
CA GLN A 86 5.70 -10.06 9.40
C GLN A 86 4.38 -10.31 8.65
N SER A 87 3.29 -9.64 9.05
CA SER A 87 1.95 -9.87 8.52
C SER A 87 1.32 -8.64 7.84
N TRP A 88 2.08 -7.56 7.68
CA TRP A 88 1.58 -6.31 7.10
C TRP A 88 1.73 -6.24 5.59
N PHE A 89 2.80 -6.82 5.08
CA PHE A 89 3.08 -6.91 3.65
C PHE A 89 3.62 -8.31 3.37
N PRO A 90 2.72 -9.33 3.32
CA PRO A 90 3.13 -10.73 3.34
C PRO A 90 3.75 -11.20 2.02
N ARG A 91 4.24 -12.39 2.06
CA ARG A 91 5.04 -13.12 1.07
C ARG A 91 4.83 -12.76 -0.39
N LEU A 92 3.65 -13.03 -0.96
CA LEU A 92 3.39 -12.83 -2.38
C LEU A 92 3.40 -11.34 -2.74
N ASP A 93 2.81 -10.50 -1.88
CA ASP A 93 2.75 -9.06 -2.10
C ASP A 93 4.15 -8.45 -2.13
N GLY A 94 4.98 -8.82 -1.16
CA GLY A 94 6.37 -8.39 -1.09
C GLY A 94 7.22 -8.92 -2.25
N ALA A 95 7.00 -10.17 -2.65
CA ALA A 95 7.72 -10.77 -3.77
C ALA A 95 7.34 -10.11 -5.10
N ALA A 96 6.05 -9.82 -5.31
CA ALA A 96 5.58 -9.10 -6.48
C ALA A 96 6.13 -7.67 -6.54
N ALA A 97 6.10 -6.94 -5.41
CA ALA A 97 6.67 -5.60 -5.35
C ALA A 97 8.17 -5.60 -5.67
N HIS A 98 8.94 -6.54 -5.10
CA HIS A 98 10.36 -6.70 -5.41
C HIS A 98 10.59 -6.98 -6.90
N ALA A 99 9.86 -7.95 -7.47
CA ALA A 99 10.00 -8.33 -8.86
C ALA A 99 9.66 -7.17 -9.80
N LEU A 100 8.56 -6.46 -9.54
CA LEU A 100 8.12 -5.31 -10.33
C LEU A 100 9.15 -4.17 -10.33
N VAL A 101 9.73 -3.84 -9.17
CA VAL A 101 10.79 -2.82 -9.06
C VAL A 101 12.03 -3.27 -9.85
N HIS A 102 12.40 -4.54 -9.70
CA HIS A 102 13.61 -5.06 -10.36
C HIS A 102 13.46 -5.12 -11.90
N GLU A 103 12.30 -5.50 -12.40
CA GLU A 103 12.01 -5.57 -13.84
C GLU A 103 11.87 -4.18 -14.48
N ARG A 104 11.20 -3.26 -13.77
CA ARG A 104 10.94 -1.92 -14.29
C ARG A 104 12.11 -0.96 -14.15
N ARG A 105 12.97 -1.16 -13.15
CA ARG A 105 14.09 -0.27 -12.82
C ARG A 105 13.66 1.19 -12.75
N PRO A 106 12.67 1.52 -11.91
CA PRO A 106 12.14 2.87 -11.81
C PRO A 106 13.25 3.86 -11.41
N ARG A 107 13.16 5.07 -11.91
CA ARG A 107 13.99 6.19 -11.42
C ARG A 107 13.43 6.75 -10.12
N ARG A 108 12.10 6.72 -9.98
CA ARG A 108 11.37 7.25 -8.82
C ARG A 108 10.28 6.28 -8.37
N ILE A 109 10.13 6.21 -7.06
CA ILE A 109 9.02 5.52 -6.39
C ILE A 109 8.40 6.50 -5.40
N VAL A 110 7.10 6.76 -5.52
CA VAL A 110 6.33 7.52 -4.51
C VAL A 110 5.41 6.55 -3.78
N GLU A 111 5.66 6.37 -2.49
CA GLU A 111 4.94 5.45 -1.62
C GLU A 111 4.03 6.21 -0.65
N VAL A 112 2.76 5.84 -0.58
CA VAL A 112 1.80 6.29 0.46
C VAL A 112 1.54 5.14 1.41
N GLY A 113 1.80 5.37 2.70
CA GLY A 113 1.97 4.31 3.68
C GLY A 113 3.40 3.76 3.62
N SER A 114 3.99 3.45 4.76
CA SER A 114 5.39 3.02 4.77
C SER A 114 5.69 2.02 5.89
N GLY A 115 6.75 1.24 5.69
CA GLY A 115 7.17 0.29 6.68
C GLY A 115 7.85 -0.96 6.09
N HIS A 116 7.16 -2.09 6.12
CA HIS A 116 7.71 -3.34 5.58
C HIS A 116 7.77 -3.32 4.05
N SER A 117 6.82 -2.69 3.36
CA SER A 117 6.85 -2.43 1.93
C SER A 117 8.05 -1.59 1.54
N THR A 118 8.30 -0.49 2.24
CA THR A 118 9.45 0.39 2.02
C THR A 118 10.78 -0.34 2.05
N ARG A 119 10.97 -1.27 3.00
CA ARG A 119 12.18 -2.08 3.11
C ARG A 119 12.40 -2.95 1.89
N ILE A 120 11.32 -3.53 1.35
CA ILE A 120 11.36 -4.37 0.15
C ILE A 120 11.61 -3.51 -1.08
N LEU A 121 10.90 -2.39 -1.22
CA LEU A 121 11.08 -1.44 -2.34
C LEU A 121 12.52 -0.90 -2.38
N ALA A 122 13.05 -0.47 -1.23
CA ALA A 122 14.41 0.05 -1.13
C ALA A 122 15.47 -1.03 -1.46
N ARG A 123 15.26 -2.25 -1.00
CA ARG A 123 16.15 -3.38 -1.33
C ARG A 123 16.12 -3.70 -2.81
N ALA A 124 14.93 -3.81 -3.41
CA ALA A 124 14.77 -4.08 -4.83
C ALA A 124 15.37 -2.95 -5.69
N ALA A 125 15.15 -1.70 -5.31
CA ALA A 125 15.73 -0.53 -5.98
C ALA A 125 17.25 -0.57 -5.94
N ALA A 126 17.86 -0.83 -4.80
CA ALA A 126 19.32 -0.95 -4.65
C ALA A 126 19.89 -2.05 -5.55
N GLU A 127 19.23 -3.19 -5.64
CA GLU A 127 19.63 -4.31 -6.50
C GLU A 127 19.44 -4.01 -7.99
N ALA A 128 18.48 -3.15 -8.35
CA ALA A 128 18.15 -2.80 -9.73
C ALA A 128 18.96 -1.62 -10.31
N GLY A 129 19.83 -0.99 -9.50
CA GLY A 129 20.65 0.14 -9.93
C GLY A 129 20.31 1.46 -9.23
N GLY A 130 19.39 1.46 -8.28
CA GLY A 130 18.96 2.60 -7.48
C GLY A 130 17.65 3.22 -7.97
N ALA A 131 16.94 3.85 -7.04
CA ALA A 131 15.77 4.71 -7.31
C ALA A 131 15.66 5.76 -6.21
N GLU A 132 15.13 6.94 -6.54
CA GLU A 132 14.69 7.91 -5.57
C GLU A 132 13.35 7.44 -4.97
N ILE A 133 13.32 7.19 -3.66
CA ILE A 133 12.11 6.74 -2.97
C ILE A 133 11.61 7.84 -2.04
N THR A 134 10.38 8.29 -2.27
CA THR A 134 9.68 9.24 -1.40
C THR A 134 8.50 8.55 -0.73
N CYS A 135 8.49 8.56 0.60
CA CYS A 135 7.42 7.98 1.43
C CYS A 135 6.57 9.09 2.05
N ILE A 136 5.26 8.92 2.06
CA ILE A 136 4.28 9.82 2.69
C ILE A 136 3.51 8.99 3.71
N ASP A 137 3.82 9.18 5.01
CA ASP A 137 3.23 8.38 6.10
C ASP A 137 3.35 9.12 7.43
N PRO A 138 2.27 9.32 8.19
CA PRO A 138 2.33 9.95 9.51
C PRO A 138 3.03 9.09 10.55
N ALA A 139 3.00 7.74 10.42
CA ALA A 139 3.47 6.80 11.44
C ALA A 139 3.91 5.45 10.84
N PRO A 140 5.09 5.37 10.22
CA PRO A 140 5.60 4.14 9.61
C PRO A 140 5.50 2.92 10.52
N ARG A 141 5.04 1.79 9.97
CA ARG A 141 4.81 0.55 10.73
C ARG A 141 6.06 -0.26 10.99
N ALA A 142 7.18 0.12 10.39
CA ALA A 142 8.49 -0.46 10.63
C ALA A 142 9.55 0.64 10.66
N ASP A 143 10.67 0.38 11.32
CA ASP A 143 11.80 1.29 11.28
C ASP A 143 12.40 1.32 9.86
N ILE A 144 12.40 2.50 9.26
CA ILE A 144 12.93 2.81 7.93
C ILE A 144 13.96 3.94 7.96
N ALA A 145 14.35 4.40 9.17
CA ALA A 145 15.20 5.58 9.32
C ALA A 145 16.61 5.42 8.70
N ALA A 146 17.10 4.17 8.63
CA ALA A 146 18.41 3.87 8.05
C ALA A 146 18.32 3.57 6.53
N LEU A 147 17.14 3.64 5.91
CA LEU A 147 17.00 3.46 4.48
C LEU A 147 17.25 4.78 3.72
N PRO A 148 17.78 4.72 2.49
CA PRO A 148 17.99 5.89 1.66
C PRO A 148 16.66 6.36 1.03
N VAL A 149 15.72 6.79 1.86
CA VAL A 149 14.39 7.25 1.46
C VAL A 149 14.08 8.62 2.04
N THR A 150 13.28 9.42 1.33
CA THR A 150 12.76 10.69 1.85
C THR A 150 11.40 10.44 2.49
N LEU A 151 11.27 10.68 3.79
CA LEU A 151 10.03 10.48 4.53
C LEU A 151 9.34 11.80 4.88
N HIS A 152 8.12 11.99 4.37
CA HIS A 152 7.20 13.04 4.77
C HIS A 152 6.23 12.52 5.84
N ARG A 153 6.46 12.88 7.12
CA ARG A 153 5.64 12.43 8.27
C ARG A 153 4.30 13.15 8.34
N ARG A 154 3.40 12.84 7.44
CA ARG A 154 2.03 13.35 7.38
C ARG A 154 1.14 12.43 6.57
N VAL A 155 -0.18 12.61 6.63
CA VAL A 155 -1.10 11.99 5.69
C VAL A 155 -0.97 12.62 4.30
N LEU A 156 -1.31 11.86 3.26
CA LEU A 156 -1.35 12.34 1.89
C LEU A 156 -2.22 13.60 1.80
N CYS A 157 -1.71 14.63 1.14
CA CYS A 157 -2.41 15.89 0.97
C CYS A 157 -2.11 16.53 -0.41
N GLU A 158 -2.81 17.61 -0.74
CA GLU A 158 -2.65 18.27 -2.05
C GLU A 158 -1.22 18.73 -2.36
N ALA A 159 -0.43 19.05 -1.35
CA ALA A 159 0.98 19.41 -1.52
C ALA A 159 1.87 18.27 -2.06
N ASP A 160 1.35 17.03 -2.06
CA ASP A 160 2.05 15.87 -2.58
C ASP A 160 1.75 15.60 -4.05
N LEU A 161 0.65 16.13 -4.60
CA LEU A 161 0.23 15.89 -5.99
C LEU A 161 1.34 16.18 -7.03
N PRO A 162 2.17 17.24 -6.91
CA PRO A 162 3.27 17.47 -7.84
C PRO A 162 4.28 16.32 -7.91
N ARG A 163 4.46 15.53 -6.83
CA ARG A 163 5.37 14.37 -6.82
C ARG A 163 4.86 13.25 -7.70
N PHE A 164 3.55 13.03 -7.69
CA PHE A 164 2.91 12.03 -8.55
C PHE A 164 2.85 12.48 -9.99
N ALA A 165 2.55 13.77 -10.23
CA ALA A 165 2.55 14.35 -11.56
C ALA A 165 3.95 14.38 -12.21
N ALA A 166 5.01 14.32 -11.41
CA ALA A 166 6.39 14.27 -11.89
C ALA A 166 6.87 12.84 -12.22
N LEU A 167 6.09 11.81 -11.93
CA LEU A 167 6.41 10.44 -12.30
C LEU A 167 6.31 10.27 -13.82
N GLU A 168 7.25 9.51 -14.37
CA GLU A 168 7.37 9.24 -15.80
C GLU A 168 7.16 7.74 -16.11
N ALA A 169 7.05 7.39 -17.37
CA ALA A 169 6.92 5.99 -17.78
C ALA A 169 8.04 5.13 -17.18
N GLY A 170 7.68 4.03 -16.53
CA GLY A 170 8.59 3.14 -15.80
C GLY A 170 8.66 3.42 -14.30
N ASP A 171 8.31 4.62 -13.82
CA ASP A 171 8.24 4.95 -12.41
C ASP A 171 7.05 4.26 -11.71
N ILE A 172 7.05 4.26 -10.38
CA ILE A 172 6.06 3.54 -9.57
C ILE A 172 5.39 4.51 -8.59
N ALA A 173 4.05 4.52 -8.59
CA ALA A 173 3.21 5.03 -7.52
C ALA A 173 2.72 3.83 -6.69
N PHE A 174 3.11 3.74 -5.42
CA PHE A 174 2.77 2.64 -4.52
C PHE A 174 1.84 3.15 -3.42
N LEU A 175 0.66 2.53 -3.26
CA LEU A 175 -0.37 2.96 -2.31
C LEU A 175 -0.75 1.80 -1.39
N ASP A 176 -0.34 1.89 -0.12
CA ASP A 176 -0.68 0.98 0.99
C ASP A 176 -1.04 1.82 2.22
N SER A 177 -2.23 2.39 2.24
CA SER A 177 -2.61 3.47 3.13
C SER A 177 -3.74 3.12 4.10
N SER A 178 -4.80 3.93 4.21
CA SER A 178 -5.88 3.68 5.17
C SER A 178 -6.88 2.60 4.74
N HIS A 179 -6.97 2.29 3.46
CA HIS A 179 -7.98 1.41 2.82
C HIS A 179 -9.43 1.88 3.04
N LEU A 180 -9.61 3.17 3.33
CA LEU A 180 -10.93 3.77 3.61
C LEU A 180 -11.28 4.78 2.53
N LEU A 181 -12.23 4.43 1.66
CA LEU A 181 -12.82 5.39 0.72
C LEU A 181 -13.86 6.26 1.45
N TRP A 182 -13.45 7.47 1.79
CA TRP A 182 -14.28 8.46 2.43
C TRP A 182 -13.92 9.86 1.90
N PRO A 183 -14.85 10.79 1.70
CA PRO A 183 -14.54 12.12 1.21
C PRO A 183 -13.43 12.80 2.01
N GLY A 184 -12.35 13.20 1.33
CA GLY A 184 -11.15 13.78 1.94
C GLY A 184 -10.16 12.78 2.53
N SER A 185 -10.39 11.47 2.41
CA SER A 185 -9.39 10.46 2.80
C SER A 185 -8.25 10.36 1.78
N ASP A 186 -7.19 9.68 2.18
CA ASP A 186 -6.07 9.35 1.30
C ASP A 186 -6.48 8.49 0.10
N VAL A 187 -7.43 7.55 0.28
CA VAL A 187 -7.99 6.75 -0.83
C VAL A 187 -8.82 7.61 -1.78
N ASP A 188 -9.64 8.53 -1.27
CA ASP A 188 -10.39 9.49 -2.10
C ASP A 188 -9.42 10.36 -2.92
N MET A 189 -8.37 10.86 -2.29
CA MET A 189 -7.33 11.64 -2.97
C MET A 189 -6.57 10.78 -4.00
N ALA A 190 -6.23 9.54 -3.65
CA ALA A 190 -5.55 8.62 -4.55
C ALA A 190 -6.35 8.38 -5.84
N LEU A 191 -7.64 8.08 -5.71
CA LEU A 191 -8.50 7.77 -6.87
C LEU A 191 -8.85 9.01 -7.70
N ASN A 192 -9.14 10.15 -7.05
CA ASN A 192 -9.70 11.32 -7.71
C ASN A 192 -8.66 12.39 -8.09
N ARG A 193 -7.46 12.35 -7.51
CA ARG A 193 -6.42 13.37 -7.75
C ARG A 193 -5.09 12.76 -8.21
N VAL A 194 -4.62 11.69 -7.55
CA VAL A 194 -3.34 11.04 -7.92
C VAL A 194 -3.49 10.28 -9.23
N LEU A 195 -4.42 9.31 -9.29
CA LEU A 195 -4.60 8.46 -10.48
C LEU A 195 -4.78 9.27 -11.78
N PRO A 196 -5.64 10.32 -11.84
CA PRO A 196 -5.76 11.14 -13.05
C PRO A 196 -4.52 11.96 -13.40
N ALA A 197 -3.61 12.19 -12.45
CA ALA A 197 -2.39 12.98 -12.68
C ALA A 197 -1.18 12.13 -13.11
N LEU A 198 -1.29 10.79 -13.04
CA LEU A 198 -0.19 9.91 -13.45
C LEU A 198 0.00 9.93 -14.97
N ALA A 199 1.25 10.05 -15.39
CA ALA A 199 1.59 9.91 -16.81
C ALA A 199 1.39 8.47 -17.32
N PRO A 200 1.06 8.28 -18.60
CA PRO A 200 1.02 6.95 -19.19
C PRO A 200 2.35 6.20 -19.00
N GLY A 201 2.27 4.91 -18.63
CA GLY A 201 3.43 4.06 -18.37
C GLY A 201 3.94 4.07 -16.94
N VAL A 202 3.44 4.94 -16.06
CA VAL A 202 3.63 4.82 -14.60
C VAL A 202 2.89 3.59 -14.10
N LEU A 203 3.55 2.77 -13.29
CA LEU A 203 2.91 1.66 -12.59
C LEU A 203 2.21 2.18 -11.34
N LEU A 204 0.90 2.01 -11.26
CA LEU A 204 0.17 2.17 -10.02
C LEU A 204 0.04 0.82 -9.32
N HIS A 205 0.68 0.66 -8.17
CA HIS A 205 0.58 -0.51 -7.31
C HIS A 205 -0.32 -0.20 -6.12
N LEU A 206 -1.46 -0.84 -6.06
CA LEU A 206 -2.39 -0.77 -4.93
C LEU A 206 -2.24 -2.05 -4.10
N HIS A 207 -2.07 -1.92 -2.79
CA HIS A 207 -2.01 -3.04 -1.85
C HIS A 207 -3.30 -3.09 -1.02
N ASP A 208 -3.79 -4.36 -0.70
CA ASP A 208 -4.92 -4.77 0.15
C ASP A 208 -6.30 -4.81 -0.53
#